data_682e01c0da9a8221d5f8300a3d5d1dce
#
_entry.id   682e01c0da9a8221d5f8300a3d5d1dce
#
_cell.length_a   1.000
_cell.length_b   1.000
_cell.length_c   1.000
_cell.angle_alpha   90.00
_cell.angle_beta   90.00
_cell.angle_gamma   90.00
#
_symmetry.space_group_name_H-M   'P 1'
#
loop_
_entity.id
_entity.type
_entity.pdbx_description
1 polymer ?
#
loop_
_entity_poly.entity_id
_entity_poly.type
_entity_poly.pdbx_seq_one_letter_code
_entity_poly.pdbx_strand_id
1 'polypeptide(L)'
;PNVKRDSRNYRVFDEIDIKWIQSLNCLKSCGMSLAEMKTYLALCMEGEGTIPERKVILAKKKEDLLQSIAQLQKAVAFIDWKQGFYDDVLSGKTEYYSNLVPELMK
;
A
#
# COMPACT_ATOMS: atom_id res chain seq x y z
N PRO A 1 -10.00 -21.34 -1.11
CA PRO A 1 -9.80 -21.87 -2.45
C PRO A 1 -9.03 -23.18 -2.41
N ASN A 2 -9.59 -24.15 -3.03
CA ASN A 2 -9.00 -25.46 -3.08
C ASN A 2 -8.38 -25.70 -4.44
N VAL A 3 -7.20 -26.29 -4.42
CA VAL A 3 -6.58 -26.77 -5.64
C VAL A 3 -7.08 -28.18 -5.88
N LYS A 4 -7.73 -28.37 -7.01
CA LYS A 4 -8.28 -29.68 -7.37
C LYS A 4 -7.22 -30.54 -8.06
N ARG A 5 -7.40 -31.84 -8.03
CA ARG A 5 -6.51 -32.75 -8.70
C ARG A 5 -7.30 -33.59 -9.70
N ASP A 6 -6.66 -33.87 -10.83
CA ASP A 6 -7.27 -34.74 -11.84
C ASP A 6 -7.00 -36.21 -11.47
N SER A 7 -7.44 -37.11 -12.34
CA SER A 7 -7.31 -38.58 -12.13
C SER A 7 -5.85 -39.06 -12.09
N ARG A 8 -4.90 -38.22 -12.54
CA ARG A 8 -3.46 -38.54 -12.53
C ARG A 8 -2.74 -37.84 -11.39
N ASN A 9 -3.50 -37.25 -10.47
CA ASN A 9 -2.97 -36.58 -9.29
C ASN A 9 -2.20 -35.28 -9.59
N TYR A 10 -2.44 -34.64 -10.72
CA TYR A 10 -1.91 -33.31 -11.02
C TYR A 10 -2.81 -32.24 -10.43
N ARG A 11 -2.21 -31.10 -10.06
CA ARG A 11 -2.97 -29.96 -9.61
C ARG A 11 -3.68 -29.31 -10.79
N VAL A 12 -4.96 -29.00 -10.60
CA VAL A 12 -5.78 -28.35 -11.61
C VAL A 12 -6.41 -27.12 -10.97
N PHE A 13 -6.17 -25.94 -11.57
CA PHE A 13 -6.79 -24.69 -11.17
C PHE A 13 -7.99 -24.43 -12.06
N ASP A 14 -9.17 -24.17 -11.47
CA ASP A 14 -10.33 -23.75 -12.24
C ASP A 14 -10.46 -22.21 -12.15
N GLU A 15 -11.50 -21.67 -12.81
CA GLU A 15 -11.73 -20.22 -12.84
C GLU A 15 -11.94 -19.62 -11.46
N ILE A 16 -12.57 -20.37 -10.55
CA ILE A 16 -12.82 -19.89 -9.19
C ILE A 16 -11.49 -19.72 -8.45
N ASP A 17 -10.60 -20.69 -8.60
CA ASP A 17 -9.28 -20.63 -7.97
C ASP A 17 -8.45 -19.48 -8.50
N ILE A 18 -8.51 -19.23 -9.80
CA ILE A 18 -7.80 -18.11 -10.44
C ILE A 18 -8.33 -16.77 -9.92
N LYS A 19 -9.64 -16.61 -9.83
CA LYS A 19 -10.25 -15.39 -9.31
C LYS A 19 -9.89 -15.17 -7.86
N TRP A 20 -9.80 -16.23 -7.07
CA TRP A 20 -9.39 -16.16 -5.68
C TRP A 20 -7.97 -15.64 -5.54
N ILE A 21 -7.05 -16.17 -6.36
CA ILE A 21 -5.66 -15.73 -6.38
C ILE A 21 -5.55 -14.26 -6.78
N GLN A 22 -6.33 -13.85 -7.78
CA GLN A 22 -6.37 -12.44 -8.20
C GLN A 22 -6.85 -11.53 -7.06
N SER A 23 -7.86 -11.97 -6.30
CA SER A 23 -8.36 -11.22 -5.16
C SER A 23 -7.31 -11.08 -4.07
N LEU A 24 -6.54 -12.14 -3.81
CA LEU A 24 -5.43 -12.08 -2.85
C LEU A 24 -4.39 -11.06 -3.27
N ASN A 25 -4.04 -11.04 -4.56
CA ASN A 25 -3.08 -10.07 -5.08
C ASN A 25 -3.60 -8.64 -4.93
N CYS A 26 -4.89 -8.41 -5.17
CA CYS A 26 -5.48 -7.09 -4.97
C CYS A 26 -5.40 -6.63 -3.52
N LEU A 27 -5.71 -7.50 -2.58
CA LEU A 27 -5.62 -7.18 -1.15
C LEU A 27 -4.18 -6.89 -0.74
N LYS A 28 -3.23 -7.66 -1.26
CA LYS A 28 -1.82 -7.43 -1.01
C LYS A 28 -1.38 -6.07 -1.55
N SER A 29 -1.85 -5.70 -2.73
CA SER A 29 -1.56 -4.40 -3.34
C SER A 29 -2.09 -3.24 -2.50
N CYS A 30 -3.16 -3.46 -1.73
CA CYS A 30 -3.69 -2.47 -0.81
C CYS A 30 -2.87 -2.34 0.48
N GLY A 31 -1.81 -3.13 0.62
CA GLY A 31 -0.96 -3.08 1.80
C GLY A 31 -1.49 -3.88 2.98
N MET A 32 -2.39 -4.80 2.75
CA MET A 32 -2.87 -5.67 3.83
C MET A 32 -1.79 -6.66 4.24
N SER A 33 -1.64 -6.83 5.55
CA SER A 33 -0.78 -7.87 6.11
C SER A 33 -1.44 -9.25 5.88
N LEU A 34 -0.66 -10.30 6.07
CA LEU A 34 -1.19 -11.66 5.96
C LEU A 34 -2.34 -11.87 6.95
N ALA A 35 -2.20 -11.37 8.18
CA ALA A 35 -3.25 -11.50 9.19
C ALA A 35 -4.52 -10.76 8.76
N GLU A 36 -4.38 -9.55 8.23
CA GLU A 36 -5.52 -8.78 7.73
C GLU A 36 -6.21 -9.48 6.57
N MET A 37 -5.43 -10.05 5.65
CA MET A 37 -5.99 -10.79 4.53
C MET A 37 -6.76 -12.02 4.99
N LYS A 38 -6.23 -12.76 5.96
CA LYS A 38 -6.91 -13.94 6.51
C LYS A 38 -8.24 -13.57 7.13
N THR A 39 -8.27 -12.49 7.90
CA THR A 39 -9.50 -12.02 8.53
C THR A 39 -10.54 -11.63 7.48
N TYR A 40 -10.12 -10.86 6.48
CA TYR A 40 -11.02 -10.43 5.41
C TYR A 40 -11.58 -11.63 4.63
N LEU A 41 -10.72 -12.57 4.28
CA LEU A 41 -11.13 -13.73 3.51
C LEU A 41 -12.06 -14.65 4.30
N ALA A 42 -11.83 -14.79 5.60
CA ALA A 42 -12.73 -15.55 6.46
C ALA A 42 -14.14 -14.95 6.43
N LEU A 43 -14.24 -13.63 6.49
CA LEU A 43 -15.54 -12.94 6.38
C LEU A 43 -16.18 -13.19 5.02
N CYS A 44 -15.41 -13.17 3.96
CA CYS A 44 -15.92 -13.46 2.62
C CYS A 44 -16.51 -14.87 2.54
N MET A 45 -15.87 -15.83 3.18
CA MET A 45 -16.34 -17.22 3.18
C MET A 45 -17.60 -17.41 4.01
N GLU A 46 -17.86 -16.55 4.99
CA GLU A 46 -19.10 -16.58 5.76
C GLU A 46 -20.29 -16.07 4.95
N GLY A 47 -20.05 -15.38 3.84
CA GLY A 47 -21.07 -15.00 2.91
C GLY A 47 -21.54 -13.56 3.03
N GLU A 48 -22.64 -13.27 2.38
CA GLU A 48 -23.17 -11.93 2.19
C GLU A 48 -23.46 -11.19 3.52
N GLY A 49 -23.79 -11.93 4.57
CA GLY A 49 -24.10 -11.33 5.87
C GLY A 49 -22.93 -10.58 6.50
N THR A 50 -21.70 -10.80 6.01
CA THR A 50 -20.50 -10.13 6.55
C THR A 50 -20.10 -8.90 5.75
N ILE A 51 -20.87 -8.51 4.75
CA ILE A 51 -20.54 -7.33 3.92
C ILE A 51 -20.36 -6.07 4.77
N PRO A 52 -21.22 -5.77 5.77
CA PRO A 52 -20.98 -4.57 6.58
C PRO A 52 -19.61 -4.57 7.26
N GLU A 53 -19.17 -5.70 7.80
CA GLU A 53 -17.87 -5.81 8.45
C GLU A 53 -16.73 -5.66 7.45
N ARG A 54 -16.89 -6.27 6.27
CA ARG A 54 -15.89 -6.14 5.21
C ARG A 54 -15.72 -4.69 4.78
N LYS A 55 -16.83 -3.94 4.69
CA LYS A 55 -16.78 -2.53 4.33
C LYS A 55 -16.01 -1.71 5.36
N VAL A 56 -16.15 -2.03 6.64
CA VAL A 56 -15.40 -1.34 7.70
C VAL A 56 -13.91 -1.56 7.55
N ILE A 57 -13.49 -2.80 7.26
CA ILE A 57 -12.09 -3.14 7.05
C ILE A 57 -11.53 -2.36 5.86
N LEU A 58 -12.27 -2.33 4.76
CA LEU A 58 -11.84 -1.63 3.54
C LEU A 58 -11.77 -0.12 3.76
N ALA A 59 -12.72 0.45 4.50
CA ALA A 59 -12.71 1.87 4.81
C ALA A 59 -11.49 2.25 5.64
N LYS A 60 -11.12 1.43 6.62
CA LYS A 60 -9.93 1.66 7.43
C LYS A 60 -8.67 1.59 6.59
N LYS A 61 -8.58 0.61 5.70
CA LYS A 61 -7.43 0.47 4.81
C LYS A 61 -7.30 1.66 3.86
N LYS A 62 -8.43 2.14 3.33
CA LYS A 62 -8.43 3.34 2.49
C LYS A 62 -7.89 4.54 3.26
N GLU A 63 -8.32 4.72 4.50
CA GLU A 63 -7.83 5.80 5.36
C GLU A 63 -6.30 5.72 5.53
N ASP A 64 -5.79 4.53 5.84
CA ASP A 64 -4.36 4.31 6.00
C ASP A 64 -3.59 4.66 4.72
N LEU A 65 -4.12 4.27 3.56
CA LEU A 65 -3.50 4.58 2.27
C LEU A 65 -3.48 6.08 1.99
N LEU A 66 -4.58 6.77 2.30
CA LEU A 66 -4.64 8.22 2.10
C LEU A 66 -3.63 8.95 2.98
N GLN A 67 -3.42 8.49 4.20
CA GLN A 67 -2.40 9.06 5.09
C GLN A 67 -1.00 8.82 4.52
N SER A 68 -0.75 7.64 3.98
CA SER A 68 0.54 7.31 3.36
C SER A 68 0.80 8.19 2.13
N ILE A 69 -0.22 8.42 1.31
CA ILE A 69 -0.11 9.32 0.16
C ILE A 69 0.27 10.73 0.61
N ALA A 70 -0.40 11.24 1.65
CA ALA A 70 -0.09 12.58 2.17
C ALA A 70 1.34 12.69 2.67
N GLN A 71 1.83 11.66 3.35
CA GLN A 71 3.22 11.63 3.83
C GLN A 71 4.22 11.60 2.69
N LEU A 72 3.93 10.82 1.65
CA LEU A 72 4.79 10.75 0.46
C LEU A 72 4.79 12.07 -0.29
N GLN A 73 3.67 12.77 -0.36
CA GLN A 73 3.61 14.09 -0.98
C GLN A 73 4.48 15.10 -0.24
N LYS A 74 4.50 15.04 1.10
CA LYS A 74 5.37 15.89 1.91
C LYS A 74 6.85 15.58 1.65
N ALA A 75 7.17 14.30 1.52
CA ALA A 75 8.54 13.89 1.22
C ALA A 75 9.00 14.41 -0.14
N VAL A 76 8.13 14.34 -1.15
CA VAL A 76 8.42 14.87 -2.48
C VAL A 76 8.64 16.38 -2.41
N ALA A 77 7.78 17.09 -1.70
CA ALA A 77 7.90 18.55 -1.54
C ALA A 77 9.22 18.92 -0.86
N PHE A 78 9.65 18.16 0.14
CA PHE A 78 10.94 18.38 0.78
C PHE A 78 12.09 18.22 -0.22
N ILE A 79 12.05 17.17 -1.03
CA ILE A 79 13.10 16.92 -2.04
C ILE A 79 13.13 18.06 -3.05
N ASP A 80 11.97 18.49 -3.53
CA ASP A 80 11.89 19.59 -4.49
C ASP A 80 12.47 20.89 -3.91
N TRP A 81 12.15 21.16 -2.65
CA TRP A 81 12.70 22.34 -1.96
C TRP A 81 14.21 22.23 -1.85
N LYS A 82 14.72 21.07 -1.48
CA LYS A 82 16.15 20.84 -1.33
C LYS A 82 16.90 20.99 -2.65
N GLN A 83 16.32 20.45 -3.74
CA GLN A 83 16.89 20.59 -5.07
C GLN A 83 16.92 22.06 -5.50
N GLY A 84 15.85 22.78 -5.23
CA GLY A 84 15.80 24.23 -5.52
C GLY A 84 16.86 25.00 -4.75
N PHE A 85 17.08 24.67 -3.48
CA PHE A 85 18.13 25.28 -2.68
C PHE A 85 19.51 25.03 -3.29
N TYR A 86 19.79 23.80 -3.67
CA TYR A 86 21.08 23.46 -4.28
C TYR A 86 21.27 24.17 -5.63
N ASP A 87 20.21 24.25 -6.42
CA ASP A 87 20.27 25.02 -7.68
C ASP A 87 20.63 26.48 -7.43
N ASP A 88 20.05 27.07 -6.39
CA ASP A 88 20.35 28.46 -6.03
C ASP A 88 21.80 28.63 -5.55
N VAL A 89 22.31 27.66 -4.81
CA VAL A 89 23.72 27.66 -4.40
C VAL A 89 24.64 27.59 -5.62
N LEU A 90 24.35 26.64 -6.52
CA LEU A 90 25.18 26.44 -7.72
C LEU A 90 25.15 27.63 -8.66
N SER A 91 24.04 28.36 -8.71
CA SER A 91 23.91 29.56 -9.57
C SER A 91 24.43 30.83 -8.90
N GLY A 92 24.84 30.73 -7.64
CA GLY A 92 25.34 31.88 -6.89
C GLY A 92 24.28 32.78 -6.28
N LYS A 93 23.02 32.39 -6.31
CA LYS A 93 21.93 33.19 -5.73
C LYS A 93 21.93 33.21 -4.20
N THR A 94 22.45 32.14 -3.59
CA THR A 94 22.50 32.03 -2.15
C THR A 94 23.78 31.34 -1.73
N GLU A 95 24.18 31.55 -0.48
CA GLU A 95 25.34 30.83 0.08
C GLU A 95 24.91 29.47 0.58
N TYR A 96 25.85 28.52 0.50
CA TYR A 96 25.60 27.19 1.01
C TYR A 96 25.58 27.20 2.55
N TYR A 97 24.58 26.57 3.10
CA TYR A 97 24.56 26.21 4.52
C TYR A 97 23.80 24.89 4.65
N SER A 98 24.05 24.17 5.74
CA SER A 98 23.29 22.92 5.97
C SER A 98 21.89 23.29 6.42
N ASN A 99 20.88 22.81 5.69
CA ASN A 99 19.47 23.04 6.01
C ASN A 99 18.73 21.76 6.35
N LEU A 100 19.49 20.72 6.72
CA LEU A 100 18.91 19.43 7.07
C LEU A 100 18.18 19.50 8.41
N VAL A 101 18.77 20.21 9.39
CA VAL A 101 18.17 20.42 10.71
C VAL A 101 18.22 21.92 10.98
N PRO A 102 17.15 22.68 10.64
CA PRO A 102 17.17 24.15 10.69
C PRO A 102 17.61 24.74 12.04
N GLU A 103 17.26 24.10 13.14
CA GLU A 103 17.60 24.61 14.49
C GLU A 103 19.10 24.60 14.75
N LEU A 104 19.83 23.74 14.06
CA LEU A 104 21.28 23.60 14.24
C LEU A 104 22.08 24.49 13.28
N MET A 105 21.42 25.19 12.40
CA MET A 105 22.08 25.99 11.36
C MET A 105 22.24 27.45 11.72
N LYS A 106 21.86 27.81 12.91
CA LYS A 106 21.94 29.19 13.37
C LYS A 106 23.34 29.51 13.93
#